data_b761fe10888f4211b6166d63bf21867a
#
_entry.id   b761fe10888f4211b6166d63bf21867a
#
_cell.length_a   1.000
_cell.length_b   1.000
_cell.length_c   1.000
_cell.angle_alpha   90.00
_cell.angle_beta   90.00
_cell.angle_gamma   90.00
#
_symmetry.space_group_name_H-M   'P 1'
#
loop_
_entity.id
_entity.type
_entity.pdbx_description
1 polymer ?
#
loop_
_entity_poly.entity_id
_entity_poly.type
_entity_poly.pdbx_seq_one_letter_code
_entity_poly.pdbx_strand_id
1 'polypeptide(L)'
;YADKRGHAAELQRRQRQLQTLANQFGVRMVRVSRLGVEGSSGNHGDRRKPEELVAMNAALDILKQRLGLDELVLAGQSGGSTLIASLLTRGRSDVSCAVLGSGAYELVDLVHTSIVRNGGRTTPRAIRNVVYDPSTQIEGIVRNSARRIFIVGDPADARTPFDQQARFVDGLVAAGHHARLVRVRATGELNHGAAGYTLPLAALCARNASDARMAKAARDISANLKRQSPGGRTEAAAAGGE
;
A
#
# COMPACT_ATOMS: atom_id res chain seq x y z
N TYR A 1 -21.89 -13.15 -13.13
CA TYR A 1 -21.54 -14.22 -12.16
C TYR A 1 -20.02 -14.45 -12.28
N ALA A 2 -19.23 -13.79 -11.44
CA ALA A 2 -17.81 -14.07 -11.37
C ALA A 2 -17.59 -15.53 -10.96
N ASP A 3 -16.66 -16.21 -11.63
CA ASP A 3 -16.31 -17.60 -11.35
C ASP A 3 -15.91 -17.78 -9.87
N LYS A 4 -16.83 -18.27 -9.05
CA LYS A 4 -16.63 -18.48 -7.62
C LYS A 4 -15.46 -19.44 -7.33
N ARG A 5 -15.13 -20.37 -8.23
CA ARG A 5 -14.02 -21.32 -8.07
C ARG A 5 -12.67 -20.66 -8.30
N GLY A 6 -12.55 -19.85 -9.34
CA GLY A 6 -11.34 -19.06 -9.60
C GLY A 6 -11.06 -18.06 -8.47
N HIS A 7 -12.10 -17.44 -7.92
CA HIS A 7 -11.96 -16.53 -6.79
C HIS A 7 -11.47 -17.24 -5.51
N ALA A 8 -12.04 -18.40 -5.17
CA ALA A 8 -11.60 -19.19 -4.01
C ALA A 8 -10.15 -19.64 -4.15
N ALA A 9 -9.74 -20.12 -5.34
CA ALA A 9 -8.36 -20.53 -5.60
C ALA A 9 -7.36 -19.36 -5.44
N GLU A 10 -7.74 -18.18 -5.91
CA GLU A 10 -6.92 -16.98 -5.75
C GLU A 10 -6.77 -16.56 -4.28
N LEU A 11 -7.84 -16.60 -3.49
CA LEU A 11 -7.78 -16.34 -2.05
C LEU A 11 -6.86 -17.33 -1.34
N GLN A 12 -6.96 -18.61 -1.65
CA GLN A 12 -6.08 -19.65 -1.09
C GLN A 12 -4.62 -19.45 -1.49
N ARG A 13 -4.34 -19.07 -2.73
CA ARG A 13 -2.99 -18.73 -3.20
C ARG A 13 -2.40 -17.57 -2.41
N ARG A 14 -3.15 -16.51 -2.22
CA ARG A 14 -2.74 -15.32 -1.45
C ARG A 14 -2.53 -15.66 0.03
N GLN A 15 -3.37 -16.52 0.60
CA GLN A 15 -3.21 -16.99 1.98
C GLN A 15 -1.91 -17.80 2.14
N ARG A 16 -1.59 -18.71 1.20
CA ARG A 16 -0.33 -19.45 1.22
C ARG A 16 0.89 -18.53 1.09
N GLN A 17 0.85 -17.54 0.21
CA GLN A 17 1.92 -16.55 0.09
C GLN A 17 2.14 -15.78 1.39
N LEU A 18 1.06 -15.35 2.04
CA LEU A 18 1.13 -14.65 3.31
C LEU A 18 1.74 -15.52 4.40
N GLN A 19 1.31 -16.81 4.49
CA GLN A 19 1.85 -17.78 5.44
C GLN A 19 3.35 -18.05 5.20
N THR A 20 3.77 -18.17 3.94
CA THR A 20 5.19 -18.34 3.59
C THR A 20 6.02 -17.16 4.09
N LEU A 21 5.57 -15.93 3.85
CA LEU A 21 6.25 -14.73 4.33
C LEU A 21 6.24 -14.65 5.87
N ALA A 22 5.11 -14.96 6.50
CA ALA A 22 5.00 -14.99 7.96
C ALA A 22 6.03 -15.93 8.58
N ASN A 23 6.17 -17.14 8.04
CA ASN A 23 7.15 -18.15 8.48
C ASN A 23 8.59 -17.67 8.20
N GLN A 24 8.87 -17.16 7.00
CA GLN A 24 10.20 -16.70 6.59
C GLN A 24 10.74 -15.58 7.50
N PHE A 25 9.87 -14.67 7.91
CA PHE A 25 10.26 -13.53 8.72
C PHE A 25 10.00 -13.72 10.23
N GLY A 26 9.36 -14.83 10.64
CA GLY A 26 9.00 -15.09 12.03
C GLY A 26 8.05 -14.03 12.60
N VAL A 27 7.05 -13.58 11.81
CA VAL A 27 6.04 -12.58 12.20
C VAL A 27 4.64 -13.12 11.97
N ARG A 28 3.68 -12.66 12.76
CA ARG A 28 2.26 -12.95 12.49
C ARG A 28 1.77 -12.00 11.40
N MET A 29 1.10 -12.53 10.39
CA MET A 29 0.50 -11.74 9.31
C MET A 29 -0.97 -12.07 9.17
N VAL A 30 -1.80 -11.04 9.09
CA VAL A 30 -3.25 -11.16 8.88
C VAL A 30 -3.65 -10.32 7.68
N ARG A 31 -4.45 -10.89 6.80
CA ARG A 31 -5.05 -10.19 5.69
C ARG A 31 -6.42 -9.67 6.09
N VAL A 32 -6.64 -8.39 5.88
CA VAL A 32 -7.94 -7.73 6.09
C VAL A 32 -8.48 -7.29 4.73
N SER A 33 -9.65 -7.80 4.35
CA SER A 33 -10.32 -7.42 3.11
C SER A 33 -11.11 -6.12 3.32
N ARG A 34 -11.10 -5.28 2.30
CA ARG A 34 -11.90 -4.05 2.27
C ARG A 34 -13.38 -4.38 2.06
N LEU A 35 -14.26 -3.39 2.28
CA LEU A 35 -15.72 -3.56 2.12
C LEU A 35 -16.08 -4.11 0.73
N GLY A 36 -16.93 -5.13 0.69
CA GLY A 36 -17.46 -5.75 -0.52
C GLY A 36 -16.43 -6.45 -1.40
N VAL A 37 -15.23 -6.78 -0.87
CA VAL A 37 -14.14 -7.46 -1.60
C VAL A 37 -13.81 -8.77 -0.90
N GLU A 38 -13.54 -9.81 -1.70
CA GLU A 38 -13.02 -11.10 -1.20
C GLU A 38 -13.89 -11.74 -0.11
N GLY A 39 -15.21 -11.62 -0.24
CA GLY A 39 -16.18 -12.19 0.69
C GLY A 39 -16.48 -11.34 1.91
N SER A 40 -15.89 -10.17 2.06
CA SER A 40 -16.26 -9.23 3.13
C SER A 40 -17.63 -8.60 2.88
N SER A 41 -18.31 -8.23 3.95
CA SER A 41 -19.57 -7.49 3.91
C SER A 41 -19.41 -6.07 3.35
N GLY A 42 -20.53 -5.45 2.96
CA GLY A 42 -20.55 -4.07 2.46
C GLY A 42 -20.46 -3.97 0.95
N ASN A 43 -20.26 -2.76 0.47
CA ASN A 43 -20.22 -2.44 -0.94
C ASN A 43 -18.86 -1.80 -1.32
N HIS A 44 -18.16 -2.39 -2.30
CA HIS A 44 -16.89 -1.81 -2.80
C HIS A 44 -17.07 -0.44 -3.47
N GLY A 45 -18.29 -0.08 -3.88
CA GLY A 45 -18.63 1.27 -4.34
C GLY A 45 -18.44 2.36 -3.29
N ASP A 46 -18.40 1.99 -2.01
CA ASP A 46 -18.14 2.93 -0.89
C ASP A 46 -16.64 3.13 -0.59
N ARG A 47 -15.77 2.54 -1.39
CA ARG A 47 -14.32 2.77 -1.27
C ARG A 47 -13.97 4.26 -1.30
N ARG A 48 -12.99 4.65 -0.49
CA ARG A 48 -12.48 6.03 -0.37
C ARG A 48 -13.46 7.03 0.28
N LYS A 49 -14.63 6.56 0.71
CA LYS A 49 -15.59 7.37 1.47
C LYS A 49 -15.32 7.27 2.97
N PRO A 50 -15.84 8.23 3.77
CA PRO A 50 -15.71 8.19 5.21
C PRO A 50 -16.23 6.91 5.86
N GLU A 51 -17.29 6.31 5.31
CA GLU A 51 -17.93 5.08 5.82
C GLU A 51 -16.98 3.89 5.75
N GLU A 52 -16.21 3.76 4.66
CA GLU A 52 -15.18 2.73 4.57
C GLU A 52 -14.13 2.90 5.66
N LEU A 53 -13.70 4.13 5.93
CA LEU A 53 -12.68 4.42 6.94
C LEU A 53 -13.17 4.04 8.34
N VAL A 54 -14.43 4.37 8.68
CA VAL A 54 -15.04 4.00 9.96
C VAL A 54 -15.09 2.48 10.12
N ALA A 55 -15.60 1.77 9.11
CA ALA A 55 -15.74 0.32 9.15
C ALA A 55 -14.38 -0.39 9.24
N MET A 56 -13.40 0.06 8.45
CA MET A 56 -12.06 -0.55 8.46
C MET A 56 -11.29 -0.24 9.75
N ASN A 57 -11.48 0.96 10.32
CA ASN A 57 -10.90 1.28 11.62
C ASN A 57 -11.46 0.36 12.71
N ALA A 58 -12.78 0.20 12.78
CA ALA A 58 -13.43 -0.71 13.73
C ALA A 58 -12.99 -2.17 13.54
N ALA A 59 -12.83 -2.62 12.29
CA ALA A 59 -12.34 -3.98 12.00
C ALA A 59 -10.93 -4.19 12.54
N LEU A 60 -10.03 -3.21 12.42
CA LEU A 60 -8.68 -3.27 12.99
C LEU A 60 -8.71 -3.27 14.52
N ASP A 61 -9.62 -2.51 15.16
CA ASP A 61 -9.79 -2.50 16.61
C ASP A 61 -10.23 -3.87 17.14
N ILE A 62 -11.23 -4.48 16.49
CA ILE A 62 -11.71 -5.83 16.82
C ILE A 62 -10.57 -6.87 16.62
N LEU A 63 -9.83 -6.78 15.52
CA LEU A 63 -8.70 -7.67 15.26
C LEU A 63 -7.62 -7.53 16.33
N LYS A 64 -7.25 -6.30 16.67
CA LYS A 64 -6.27 -5.98 17.68
C LYS A 64 -6.66 -6.56 19.05
N GLN A 65 -7.90 -6.35 19.45
CA GLN A 65 -8.46 -6.90 20.69
C GLN A 65 -8.41 -8.44 20.70
N ARG A 66 -8.89 -9.08 19.63
CA ARG A 66 -8.94 -10.55 19.52
C ARG A 66 -7.57 -11.21 19.55
N LEU A 67 -6.54 -10.53 19.06
CA LEU A 67 -5.17 -11.04 18.98
C LEU A 67 -4.28 -10.58 20.15
N GLY A 68 -4.81 -9.75 21.06
CA GLY A 68 -4.05 -9.21 22.19
C GLY A 68 -2.85 -8.38 21.72
N LEU A 69 -3.05 -7.45 20.78
CA LEU A 69 -1.98 -6.65 20.20
C LEU A 69 -2.04 -5.21 20.74
N ASP A 70 -0.89 -4.63 21.08
CA ASP A 70 -0.78 -3.22 21.46
C ASP A 70 -0.56 -2.33 20.24
N GLU A 71 0.23 -2.79 19.27
CA GLU A 71 0.61 -2.07 18.08
C GLU A 71 0.40 -2.88 16.81
N LEU A 72 0.28 -2.17 15.69
CA LEU A 72 0.11 -2.73 14.36
C LEU A 72 1.23 -2.27 13.42
N VAL A 73 1.67 -3.17 12.56
CA VAL A 73 2.37 -2.82 11.31
C VAL A 73 1.37 -3.01 10.17
N LEU A 74 1.12 -1.94 9.43
CA LEU A 74 0.15 -1.96 8.34
C LEU A 74 0.85 -1.97 6.97
N ALA A 75 0.44 -2.87 6.10
CA ALA A 75 0.91 -2.94 4.72
C ALA A 75 -0.27 -2.89 3.75
N GLY A 76 -0.12 -2.10 2.70
CA GLY A 76 -1.16 -1.99 1.67
C GLY A 76 -0.56 -1.74 0.29
N GLN A 77 -1.35 -2.04 -0.74
CA GLN A 77 -1.02 -1.72 -2.12
C GLN A 77 -2.21 -1.04 -2.79
N SER A 78 -1.96 -0.01 -3.60
CA SER A 78 -2.99 0.74 -4.31
C SER A 78 -4.06 1.29 -3.36
N GLY A 79 -5.31 0.91 -3.52
CA GLY A 79 -6.40 1.33 -2.62
C GLY A 79 -6.20 0.94 -1.15
N GLY A 80 -5.46 -0.13 -0.84
CA GLY A 80 -5.08 -0.48 0.53
C GLY A 80 -4.08 0.53 1.13
N SER A 81 -3.14 1.02 0.33
CA SER A 81 -2.22 2.09 0.73
C SER A 81 -2.95 3.39 1.03
N THR A 82 -3.86 3.78 0.15
CA THR A 82 -4.72 4.96 0.35
C THR A 82 -5.53 4.85 1.63
N LEU A 83 -6.13 3.67 1.89
CA LEU A 83 -6.89 3.42 3.10
C LEU A 83 -6.03 3.58 4.36
N ILE A 84 -4.82 3.00 4.39
CA ILE A 84 -3.92 3.11 5.54
C ILE A 84 -3.50 4.58 5.76
N ALA A 85 -3.14 5.30 4.70
CA ALA A 85 -2.85 6.73 4.79
C ALA A 85 -4.04 7.51 5.38
N SER A 86 -5.26 7.19 4.93
CA SER A 86 -6.47 7.82 5.46
C SER A 86 -6.74 7.49 6.93
N LEU A 87 -6.45 6.28 7.38
CA LEU A 87 -6.56 5.91 8.80
C LEU A 87 -5.55 6.68 9.66
N LEU A 88 -4.32 6.83 9.19
CA LEU A 88 -3.29 7.61 9.89
C LEU A 88 -3.70 9.09 9.99
N THR A 89 -4.15 9.70 8.89
CA THR A 89 -4.57 11.11 8.85
C THR A 89 -5.87 11.37 9.62
N ARG A 90 -6.64 10.33 9.95
CA ARG A 90 -7.78 10.39 10.88
C ARG A 90 -7.41 10.12 12.34
N GLY A 91 -6.12 10.11 12.65
CA GLY A 91 -5.63 10.03 14.02
C GLY A 91 -5.39 8.62 14.56
N ARG A 92 -5.37 7.57 13.70
CA ARG A 92 -5.00 6.24 14.19
C ARG A 92 -3.57 6.24 14.72
N SER A 93 -3.41 5.98 16.02
CA SER A 93 -2.15 6.17 16.76
C SER A 93 -1.36 4.89 17.01
N ASP A 94 -2.01 3.74 17.01
CA ASP A 94 -1.44 2.43 17.36
C ASP A 94 -0.68 1.72 16.21
N VAL A 95 -0.29 2.48 15.19
CA VAL A 95 0.51 1.99 14.06
C VAL A 95 1.97 2.38 14.28
N SER A 96 2.83 1.41 14.50
CA SER A 96 4.29 1.63 14.65
C SER A 96 5.01 1.73 13.31
N CYS A 97 4.49 1.05 12.28
CA CYS A 97 5.03 1.15 10.93
C CYS A 97 3.94 1.00 9.87
N ALA A 98 4.04 1.80 8.81
CA ALA A 98 3.18 1.69 7.63
C ALA A 98 4.03 1.54 6.36
N VAL A 99 3.73 0.52 5.53
CA VAL A 99 4.38 0.30 4.23
C VAL A 99 3.34 0.34 3.13
N LEU A 100 3.38 1.40 2.34
CA LEU A 100 2.32 1.84 1.44
C LEU A 100 2.80 1.78 -0.01
N GLY A 101 2.36 0.78 -0.79
CA GLY A 101 2.79 0.59 -2.18
C GLY A 101 1.81 1.18 -3.20
N SER A 102 2.31 1.93 -4.16
CA SER A 102 1.55 2.48 -5.30
C SER A 102 0.20 3.10 -4.88
N GLY A 103 0.21 3.87 -3.80
CA GLY A 103 -0.99 4.50 -3.25
C GLY A 103 -1.37 5.79 -3.97
N ALA A 104 -2.66 6.09 -4.01
CA ALA A 104 -3.17 7.39 -4.43
C ALA A 104 -3.46 8.24 -3.18
N TYR A 105 -2.75 9.34 -3.02
CA TYR A 105 -2.87 10.17 -1.82
C TYR A 105 -3.54 11.52 -2.10
N GLU A 106 -3.43 12.04 -3.31
CA GLU A 106 -4.15 13.22 -3.83
C GLU A 106 -5.42 12.74 -4.57
N LEU A 107 -6.39 12.23 -3.81
CA LEU A 107 -7.56 11.55 -4.39
C LEU A 107 -8.49 12.49 -5.13
N VAL A 108 -8.63 13.73 -4.67
CA VAL A 108 -9.49 14.71 -5.34
C VAL A 108 -8.98 14.99 -6.74
N ASP A 109 -7.68 15.21 -6.89
CA ASP A 109 -7.04 15.46 -8.17
C ASP A 109 -7.09 14.23 -9.09
N LEU A 110 -6.75 13.06 -8.57
CA LEU A 110 -6.78 11.80 -9.34
C LEU A 110 -8.19 11.51 -9.87
N VAL A 111 -9.22 11.64 -9.04
CA VAL A 111 -10.61 11.37 -9.42
C VAL A 111 -11.10 12.41 -10.41
N HIS A 112 -10.80 13.70 -10.19
CA HIS A 112 -11.16 14.80 -11.10
C HIS A 112 -10.56 14.54 -12.49
N THR A 113 -9.24 14.33 -12.56
CA THR A 113 -8.52 14.07 -13.80
C THR A 113 -9.07 12.84 -14.53
N SER A 114 -9.40 11.78 -13.79
CA SER A 114 -9.98 10.56 -14.38
C SER A 114 -11.36 10.82 -14.98
N ILE A 115 -12.24 11.53 -14.29
CA ILE A 115 -13.59 11.85 -14.79
C ILE A 115 -13.50 12.71 -16.04
N VAL A 116 -12.70 13.77 -16.01
CA VAL A 116 -12.54 14.70 -17.15
C VAL A 116 -11.94 13.99 -18.37
N ARG A 117 -10.91 13.18 -18.16
CA ARG A 117 -10.28 12.38 -19.23
C ARG A 117 -11.27 11.42 -19.92
N ASN A 118 -12.25 10.90 -19.18
CA ASN A 118 -13.30 10.03 -19.72
C ASN A 118 -14.53 10.81 -20.23
N GLY A 119 -14.41 12.12 -20.48
CA GLY A 119 -15.47 12.97 -21.02
C GLY A 119 -16.55 13.39 -20.03
N GLY A 120 -16.39 13.04 -18.73
CA GLY A 120 -17.31 13.45 -17.69
C GLY A 120 -17.06 14.88 -17.21
N ARG A 121 -18.03 15.43 -16.46
CA ARG A 121 -17.98 16.79 -15.89
C ARG A 121 -18.11 16.70 -14.37
N THR A 122 -17.17 17.30 -13.64
CA THR A 122 -17.19 17.40 -12.19
C THR A 122 -16.33 18.57 -11.73
N THR A 123 -16.37 18.88 -10.44
CA THR A 123 -15.49 19.87 -9.82
C THR A 123 -14.73 19.25 -8.65
N PRO A 124 -13.52 19.73 -8.33
CA PRO A 124 -12.79 19.27 -7.15
C PRO A 124 -13.62 19.40 -5.85
N ARG A 125 -14.46 20.41 -5.74
CA ARG A 125 -15.36 20.62 -4.59
C ARG A 125 -16.39 19.47 -4.47
N ALA A 126 -17.01 19.08 -5.57
CA ALA A 126 -17.99 17.98 -5.58
C ALA A 126 -17.33 16.65 -5.17
N ILE A 127 -16.10 16.42 -5.63
CA ILE A 127 -15.34 15.22 -5.28
C ILE A 127 -14.97 15.24 -3.78
N ARG A 128 -14.52 16.36 -3.24
CA ARG A 128 -14.20 16.50 -1.79
C ARG A 128 -15.38 16.17 -0.87
N ASN A 129 -16.59 16.34 -1.34
CA ASN A 129 -17.79 16.01 -0.55
C ASN A 129 -18.05 14.50 -0.46
N VAL A 130 -17.40 13.68 -1.28
CA VAL A 130 -17.67 12.23 -1.37
C VAL A 130 -16.46 11.34 -1.14
N VAL A 131 -15.24 11.86 -1.30
CA VAL A 131 -14.02 11.09 -1.05
C VAL A 131 -13.18 11.74 0.04
N TYR A 132 -12.56 10.91 0.86
CA TYR A 132 -11.57 11.37 1.83
C TYR A 132 -10.19 11.44 1.17
N ASP A 133 -9.58 12.62 1.15
CA ASP A 133 -8.27 12.88 0.56
C ASP A 133 -7.21 12.99 1.66
N PRO A 134 -6.34 11.98 1.83
CA PRO A 134 -5.36 11.98 2.91
C PRO A 134 -4.28 13.08 2.76
N SER A 135 -3.99 13.54 1.54
CA SER A 135 -2.96 14.57 1.33
C SER A 135 -3.32 15.92 1.96
N THR A 136 -4.61 16.20 2.09
CA THR A 136 -5.11 17.44 2.68
C THR A 136 -5.30 17.36 4.19
N GLN A 137 -4.98 16.22 4.82
CA GLN A 137 -5.27 15.93 6.23
C GLN A 137 -4.04 15.44 7.01
N ILE A 138 -2.84 15.73 6.53
CA ILE A 138 -1.57 15.26 7.15
C ILE A 138 -1.46 15.70 8.61
N GLU A 139 -1.93 16.88 8.95
CA GLU A 139 -1.94 17.41 10.32
C GLU A 139 -2.76 16.56 11.31
N GLY A 140 -3.69 15.74 10.81
CA GLY A 140 -4.46 14.79 11.64
C GLY A 140 -3.66 13.57 12.11
N ILE A 141 -2.45 13.38 11.61
CA ILE A 141 -1.60 12.25 12.03
C ILE A 141 -1.05 12.52 13.43
N VAL A 142 -1.41 11.67 14.38
CA VAL A 142 -0.88 11.75 15.76
C VAL A 142 0.64 11.62 15.72
N ARG A 143 1.35 12.56 16.34
CA ARG A 143 2.81 12.52 16.43
C ARG A 143 3.29 11.30 17.19
N ASN A 144 4.23 10.57 16.60
CA ASN A 144 4.90 9.42 17.21
C ASN A 144 6.29 9.31 16.57
N SER A 145 7.33 9.65 17.33
CA SER A 145 8.72 9.66 16.86
C SER A 145 9.25 8.26 16.51
N ALA A 146 8.66 7.21 17.06
CA ALA A 146 9.01 5.82 16.75
C ALA A 146 8.31 5.29 15.50
N ARG A 147 7.21 5.94 15.05
CA ARG A 147 6.47 5.51 13.84
C ARG A 147 7.30 5.75 12.60
N ARG A 148 7.34 4.75 11.73
CA ARG A 148 7.98 4.84 10.40
C ARG A 148 6.95 4.65 9.30
N ILE A 149 7.01 5.49 8.26
CA ILE A 149 6.12 5.44 7.10
C ILE A 149 6.98 5.28 5.84
N PHE A 150 6.80 4.18 5.12
CA PHE A 150 7.49 3.92 3.86
C PHE A 150 6.48 3.95 2.72
N ILE A 151 6.70 4.82 1.75
CA ILE A 151 5.92 4.87 0.52
C ILE A 151 6.76 4.25 -0.57
N VAL A 152 6.24 3.17 -1.17
CA VAL A 152 6.93 2.35 -2.17
C VAL A 152 6.28 2.60 -3.52
N GLY A 153 7.00 3.18 -4.47
CA GLY A 153 6.44 3.57 -5.77
C GLY A 153 7.42 3.39 -6.92
N ASP A 154 6.86 3.18 -8.09
CA ASP A 154 7.59 3.14 -9.36
C ASP A 154 7.43 4.47 -10.09
N PRO A 155 8.52 5.14 -10.51
CA PRO A 155 8.43 6.35 -11.34
C PRO A 155 7.65 6.17 -12.65
N ALA A 156 7.53 4.94 -13.14
CA ALA A 156 6.78 4.59 -14.34
C ALA A 156 5.34 4.09 -14.04
N ASP A 157 4.85 4.22 -12.80
CA ASP A 157 3.47 3.85 -12.45
C ASP A 157 2.47 4.73 -13.23
N ALA A 158 1.76 4.11 -14.18
CA ALA A 158 0.79 4.81 -15.03
C ALA A 158 -0.61 4.93 -14.41
N ARG A 159 -0.84 4.33 -13.24
CA ARG A 159 -2.14 4.35 -12.54
C ARG A 159 -2.19 5.36 -11.39
N THR A 160 -1.12 5.42 -10.60
CA THR A 160 -0.99 6.35 -9.48
C THR A 160 0.29 7.16 -9.66
N PRO A 161 0.20 8.45 -10.00
CA PRO A 161 1.36 9.27 -10.33
C PRO A 161 2.42 9.26 -9.22
N PHE A 162 3.66 8.97 -9.58
CA PHE A 162 4.75 8.87 -8.62
C PHE A 162 5.08 10.21 -7.95
N ASP A 163 4.93 11.31 -8.67
CA ASP A 163 5.13 12.67 -8.16
C ASP A 163 4.12 13.01 -7.04
N GLN A 164 2.87 12.54 -7.12
CA GLN A 164 1.90 12.67 -6.04
C GLN A 164 2.32 11.87 -4.80
N GLN A 165 2.91 10.69 -4.99
CA GLN A 165 3.46 9.90 -3.89
C GLN A 165 4.66 10.62 -3.24
N ALA A 166 5.51 11.24 -4.04
CA ALA A 166 6.65 12.03 -3.54
C ALA A 166 6.17 13.26 -2.74
N ARG A 167 5.23 14.05 -3.27
CA ARG A 167 4.66 15.20 -2.55
C ARG A 167 4.02 14.80 -1.22
N PHE A 168 3.35 13.66 -1.17
CA PHE A 168 2.78 13.17 0.08
C PHE A 168 3.87 12.85 1.11
N VAL A 169 4.99 12.23 0.70
CA VAL A 169 6.16 12.02 1.58
C VAL A 169 6.74 13.35 2.05
N ASP A 170 6.91 14.31 1.15
CA ASP A 170 7.43 15.64 1.50
C ASP A 170 6.54 16.34 2.53
N GLY A 171 5.22 16.25 2.37
CA GLY A 171 4.25 16.77 3.34
C GLY A 171 4.35 16.07 4.71
N LEU A 172 4.50 14.75 4.73
CA LEU A 172 4.71 13.99 5.97
C LEU A 172 6.01 14.40 6.69
N VAL A 173 7.09 14.57 5.94
CA VAL A 173 8.39 15.00 6.50
C VAL A 173 8.30 16.43 7.02
N ALA A 174 7.68 17.35 6.27
CA ALA A 174 7.46 18.73 6.69
C ALA A 174 6.62 18.81 7.98
N ALA A 175 5.63 17.91 8.16
CA ALA A 175 4.85 17.78 9.38
C ALA A 175 5.60 17.09 10.54
N GLY A 176 6.87 16.70 10.34
CA GLY A 176 7.74 16.10 11.36
C GLY A 176 7.56 14.59 11.55
N HIS A 177 6.99 13.89 10.57
CA HIS A 177 6.88 12.43 10.59
C HIS A 177 8.11 11.77 9.97
N HIS A 178 8.50 10.60 10.48
CA HIS A 178 9.55 9.78 9.85
C HIS A 178 8.97 9.05 8.64
N ALA A 179 9.01 9.71 7.48
CA ALA A 179 8.53 9.18 6.21
C ALA A 179 9.65 9.07 5.18
N ARG A 180 9.59 8.04 4.33
CA ARG A 180 10.58 7.80 3.26
C ARG A 180 9.90 7.31 1.99
N LEU A 181 10.35 7.84 0.85
CA LEU A 181 10.00 7.35 -0.47
C LEU A 181 11.00 6.26 -0.89
N VAL A 182 10.49 5.07 -1.17
CA VAL A 182 11.27 3.92 -1.64
C VAL A 182 10.97 3.71 -3.12
N ARG A 183 11.91 4.12 -3.97
CA ARG A 183 11.80 3.91 -5.41
C ARG A 183 12.06 2.45 -5.75
N VAL A 184 11.15 1.86 -6.51
CA VAL A 184 11.23 0.46 -6.92
C VAL A 184 10.87 0.32 -8.40
N ARG A 185 11.05 -0.88 -8.94
CA ARG A 185 10.48 -1.30 -10.21
C ARG A 185 9.28 -2.17 -9.90
N ALA A 186 8.08 -1.63 -10.06
CA ALA A 186 6.85 -2.37 -9.81
C ALA A 186 6.56 -3.37 -10.93
N THR A 187 5.67 -4.30 -10.67
CA THR A 187 5.27 -5.33 -11.62
C THR A 187 3.90 -5.02 -12.24
N GLY A 188 3.52 -5.79 -13.27
CA GLY A 188 2.23 -5.66 -13.96
C GLY A 188 2.24 -4.63 -15.08
N GLU A 189 1.17 -4.63 -15.87
CA GLU A 189 1.03 -3.90 -17.12
C GLU A 189 1.25 -2.39 -17.00
N LEU A 190 0.84 -1.79 -15.88
CA LEU A 190 0.93 -0.34 -15.65
C LEU A 190 2.06 0.03 -14.66
N ASN A 191 3.03 -0.87 -14.41
CA ASN A 191 4.05 -0.68 -13.39
C ASN A 191 3.46 -0.29 -12.02
N HIS A 192 2.29 -0.90 -11.68
CA HIS A 192 1.50 -0.56 -10.50
C HIS A 192 1.59 -1.59 -9.38
N GLY A 193 2.13 -2.77 -9.62
CA GLY A 193 2.17 -3.90 -8.68
C GLY A 193 3.31 -3.81 -7.69
N ALA A 194 3.11 -3.16 -6.55
CA ALA A 194 4.11 -3.00 -5.50
C ALA A 194 3.97 -4.01 -4.33
N ALA A 195 2.98 -4.92 -4.36
CA ALA A 195 2.73 -5.86 -3.25
C ALA A 195 3.93 -6.78 -2.95
N GLY A 196 4.73 -7.13 -3.97
CA GLY A 196 5.96 -7.90 -3.81
C GLY A 196 7.04 -7.20 -2.98
N TYR A 197 6.92 -5.90 -2.78
CA TYR A 197 7.79 -5.10 -1.91
C TYR A 197 7.13 -4.82 -0.56
N THR A 198 5.86 -4.43 -0.55
CA THR A 198 5.21 -3.94 0.67
C THR A 198 5.15 -4.99 1.77
N LEU A 199 4.83 -6.25 1.46
CA LEU A 199 4.71 -7.30 2.46
C LEU A 199 6.07 -7.69 3.07
N PRO A 200 7.15 -7.96 2.30
CA PRO A 200 8.48 -8.21 2.88
C PRO A 200 9.02 -7.02 3.67
N LEU A 201 8.83 -5.80 3.19
CA LEU A 201 9.26 -4.61 3.91
C LEU A 201 8.48 -4.42 5.22
N ALA A 202 7.17 -4.69 5.23
CA ALA A 202 6.38 -4.66 6.46
C ALA A 202 6.84 -5.71 7.48
N ALA A 203 7.17 -6.91 7.01
CA ALA A 203 7.73 -7.95 7.86
C ALA A 203 9.08 -7.53 8.48
N LEU A 204 9.96 -6.91 7.70
CA LEU A 204 11.21 -6.34 8.20
C LEU A 204 10.96 -5.21 9.19
N CYS A 205 9.96 -4.35 8.93
CA CYS A 205 9.59 -3.27 9.83
C CYS A 205 9.07 -3.80 11.16
N ALA A 206 8.25 -4.85 11.15
CA ALA A 206 7.77 -5.53 12.35
C ALA A 206 8.91 -6.17 13.18
N ARG A 207 10.05 -6.40 12.56
CA ARG A 207 11.28 -6.88 13.22
C ARG A 207 12.26 -5.74 13.54
N ASN A 208 11.80 -4.51 13.55
CA ASN A 208 12.60 -3.32 13.82
C ASN A 208 13.87 -3.20 12.95
N ALA A 209 13.81 -3.69 11.69
CA ALA A 209 14.92 -3.54 10.76
C ALA A 209 15.23 -2.05 10.53
N SER A 210 16.50 -1.69 10.44
CA SER A 210 16.92 -0.32 10.17
C SER A 210 16.49 0.15 8.76
N ASP A 211 16.39 1.45 8.55
CA ASP A 211 16.07 2.05 7.25
C ASP A 211 17.05 1.61 6.16
N ALA A 212 18.33 1.46 6.50
CA ALA A 212 19.35 0.96 5.58
C ALA A 212 19.06 -0.48 5.13
N ARG A 213 18.60 -1.34 6.06
CA ARG A 213 18.19 -2.71 5.76
C ARG A 213 16.91 -2.75 4.92
N MET A 214 15.95 -1.87 5.20
CA MET A 214 14.73 -1.71 4.41
C MET A 214 15.07 -1.32 2.95
N ALA A 215 15.92 -0.32 2.78
CA ALA A 215 16.36 0.14 1.46
C ALA A 215 17.15 -0.94 0.70
N LYS A 216 18.04 -1.69 1.40
CA LYS A 216 18.75 -2.81 0.79
C LYS A 216 17.78 -3.89 0.32
N ALA A 217 16.82 -4.29 1.14
CA ALA A 217 15.82 -5.29 0.79
C ALA A 217 15.00 -4.89 -0.44
N ALA A 218 14.59 -3.62 -0.55
CA ALA A 218 13.88 -3.12 -1.73
C ALA A 218 14.74 -3.24 -3.01
N ARG A 219 16.05 -2.93 -2.94
CA ARG A 219 16.98 -3.12 -4.08
C ARG A 219 17.14 -4.59 -4.45
N ASP A 220 17.31 -5.46 -3.47
CA ASP A 220 17.48 -6.90 -3.69
C ASP A 220 16.24 -7.51 -4.37
N ILE A 221 15.03 -7.10 -3.94
CA ILE A 221 13.76 -7.51 -4.57
C ILE A 221 13.72 -7.01 -6.02
N SER A 222 14.06 -5.75 -6.28
CA SER A 222 14.10 -5.17 -7.63
C SER A 222 15.06 -5.94 -8.54
N ALA A 223 16.25 -6.29 -8.05
CA ALA A 223 17.25 -7.06 -8.79
C ALA A 223 16.77 -8.48 -9.12
N ASN A 224 16.06 -9.13 -8.17
CA ASN A 224 15.49 -10.47 -8.39
C ASN A 224 14.38 -10.44 -9.44
N LEU A 225 13.48 -9.45 -9.39
CA LEU A 225 12.42 -9.29 -10.38
C LEU A 225 12.97 -9.03 -11.79
N LYS A 226 14.06 -8.24 -11.91
CA LYS A 226 14.74 -8.02 -13.19
C LYS A 226 15.29 -9.33 -13.79
N ARG A 227 15.89 -10.22 -12.97
CA ARG A 227 16.40 -11.53 -13.41
C ARG A 227 15.30 -12.50 -13.87
N GLN A 228 14.11 -12.38 -13.33
CA GLN A 228 12.97 -13.25 -13.67
C GLN A 228 12.18 -12.78 -14.89
N SER A 229 12.42 -11.55 -15.38
CA SER A 229 11.80 -11.03 -16.59
C SER A 229 12.40 -11.67 -17.85
N PRO A 230 11.59 -11.99 -18.90
CA PRO A 230 12.06 -12.69 -20.11
C PRO A 230 13.27 -12.05 -20.80
N GLY A 231 13.43 -10.72 -20.73
CA GLY A 231 14.59 -9.98 -21.27
C GLY A 231 15.85 -10.08 -20.41
N GLY A 232 15.76 -10.51 -19.16
CA GLY A 232 16.93 -10.63 -18.27
C GLY A 232 17.74 -11.94 -18.45
N ARG A 233 17.19 -12.93 -19.17
CA ARG A 233 17.90 -14.19 -19.44
C ARG A 233 18.86 -14.12 -20.63
N THR A 234 18.70 -13.16 -21.53
CA THR A 234 19.58 -12.98 -22.70
C THR A 234 20.89 -12.29 -22.37
N GLU A 235 20.95 -11.41 -21.39
CA GLU A 235 22.21 -10.74 -20.98
C GLU A 235 23.13 -11.65 -20.15
N ALA A 236 22.59 -12.59 -19.38
CA ALA A 236 23.42 -13.51 -18.58
C ALA A 236 24.04 -14.64 -19.40
N ALA A 237 23.45 -15.01 -20.56
CA ALA A 237 23.99 -16.02 -21.46
C ALA A 237 25.09 -15.50 -22.39
N ALA A 238 25.14 -14.17 -22.61
CA ALA A 238 26.18 -13.54 -23.46
C ALA A 238 27.49 -13.20 -22.71
N ALA A 239 27.49 -13.23 -21.37
CA ALA A 239 28.66 -12.93 -20.55
C ALA A 239 29.46 -14.17 -20.10
N GLY A 240 29.06 -15.37 -20.53
CA GLY A 240 29.68 -16.65 -20.15
C GLY A 240 30.41 -17.39 -21.30
N GLY A 241 30.71 -16.71 -22.40
CA GLY A 241 31.40 -17.30 -23.55
C GLY A 241 32.58 -16.47 -23.97
N GLU A 242 33.65 -16.51 -23.22
CA GLU A 242 35.05 -16.29 -23.65
C GLU A 242 35.99 -17.06 -22.70
#